data_de65615cabe3c684cfb6b85ee02d254b
#
_entry.id   de65615cabe3c684cfb6b85ee02d254b
#
_cell.length_a   1.000
_cell.length_b   1.000
_cell.length_c   1.000
_cell.angle_alpha   90.00
_cell.angle_beta   90.00
_cell.angle_gamma   90.00
#
_symmetry.space_group_name_H-M   'P 1'
#
loop_
_entity.id
_entity.type
_entity.pdbx_description
1 polymer ?
#
loop_
_entity_poly.entity_id
_entity_poly.type
_entity_poly.pdbx_seq_one_letter_code
_entity_poly.pdbx_strand_id
1 'polypeptide(L)'
;MTYTSKVKIPYAAITMEDAMMFNRLSKYDEKIIINVKMNARKVADQWSKNVVGEIIGSKYPEQIIIVGGHIDSWDIGQGAHDDGGACIAAWEVLRTLKKLNLKPKRTISEGSK
;
A
#
# COMPACT_ATOMS: atom_id res chain seq x y z
N MET A 1 0.31 -10.05 -7.33
CA MET A 1 -0.39 -11.32 -6.99
C MET A 1 -1.20 -11.77 -8.20
N THR A 2 -0.77 -12.80 -8.90
CA THR A 2 -1.51 -13.35 -10.04
C THR A 2 -2.56 -14.32 -9.52
N TYR A 3 -3.82 -13.92 -9.52
CA TYR A 3 -4.93 -14.81 -9.21
C TYR A 3 -5.13 -15.80 -10.37
N THR A 4 -4.62 -17.00 -10.22
CA THR A 4 -4.71 -18.06 -11.24
C THR A 4 -5.91 -18.98 -11.08
N SER A 5 -6.74 -18.81 -10.04
CA SER A 5 -7.91 -19.67 -9.86
C SER A 5 -9.02 -19.32 -10.84
N LYS A 6 -9.52 -20.35 -11.56
CA LYS A 6 -10.64 -20.21 -12.49
C LYS A 6 -11.99 -19.91 -11.79
N VAL A 7 -12.12 -20.27 -10.52
CA VAL A 7 -13.32 -20.04 -9.72
C VAL A 7 -13.01 -18.93 -8.70
N LYS A 8 -13.78 -17.86 -8.73
CA LYS A 8 -13.66 -16.73 -7.80
C LYS A 8 -14.92 -16.66 -6.95
N ILE A 9 -14.73 -16.57 -5.65
CA ILE A 9 -15.82 -16.30 -4.71
C ILE A 9 -15.99 -14.79 -4.63
N PRO A 10 -17.21 -14.25 -4.85
CA PRO A 10 -17.47 -12.83 -4.61
C PRO A 10 -17.16 -12.48 -3.16
N TYR A 11 -16.47 -11.38 -2.94
CA TYR A 11 -16.17 -10.87 -1.61
C TYR A 11 -16.24 -9.35 -1.60
N ALA A 12 -16.59 -8.79 -0.47
CA ALA A 12 -16.63 -7.36 -0.25
C ALA A 12 -16.20 -7.04 1.19
N ALA A 13 -15.52 -5.92 1.37
CA ALA A 13 -15.30 -5.35 2.69
C ALA A 13 -16.62 -4.74 3.19
N ILE A 14 -16.90 -4.91 4.47
CA ILE A 14 -18.07 -4.36 5.15
C ILE A 14 -17.62 -3.47 6.30
N THR A 15 -18.52 -2.61 6.79
CA THR A 15 -18.25 -1.79 7.96
C THR A 15 -18.14 -2.64 9.22
N MET A 16 -17.52 -2.09 10.28
CA MET A 16 -17.46 -2.75 11.58
C MET A 16 -18.86 -2.94 12.17
N GLU A 17 -19.74 -1.96 11.97
CA GLU A 17 -21.12 -1.97 12.41
C GLU A 17 -21.91 -3.11 11.79
N ASP A 18 -21.76 -3.32 10.47
CA ASP A 18 -22.38 -4.43 9.74
C ASP A 18 -21.84 -5.78 10.22
N ALA A 19 -20.52 -5.88 10.42
CA ALA A 19 -19.90 -7.10 10.94
C ALA A 19 -20.43 -7.45 12.33
N MET A 20 -20.57 -6.45 13.22
CA MET A 20 -21.15 -6.62 14.54
C MET A 20 -22.63 -7.00 14.47
N MET A 21 -23.38 -6.44 13.55
CA MET A 21 -24.78 -6.80 13.30
C MET A 21 -24.90 -8.26 12.88
N PHE A 22 -24.13 -8.71 11.89
CA PHE A 22 -24.13 -10.10 11.44
C PHE A 22 -23.72 -11.05 12.56
N ASN A 23 -22.71 -10.70 13.37
CA ASN A 23 -22.32 -11.48 14.53
C ASN A 23 -23.45 -11.59 15.59
N ARG A 24 -24.26 -10.55 15.77
CA ARG A 24 -25.44 -10.65 16.65
C ARG A 24 -26.50 -11.55 16.03
N LEU A 25 -26.85 -11.33 14.77
CA LEU A 25 -27.87 -12.11 14.08
C LEU A 25 -27.53 -13.61 14.01
N SER A 26 -26.28 -13.97 13.84
CA SER A 26 -25.82 -15.36 13.79
C SER A 26 -26.05 -16.15 15.12
N LYS A 27 -26.34 -15.45 16.21
CA LYS A 27 -26.64 -16.07 17.51
C LYS A 27 -28.12 -16.40 17.70
N TYR A 28 -28.97 -15.91 16.80
CA TYR A 28 -30.37 -16.21 16.79
C TYR A 28 -30.62 -17.25 15.69
N ASP A 29 -30.57 -18.42 15.83
CA ASP A 29 -30.78 -19.58 14.95
C ASP A 29 -31.49 -19.31 13.57
N GLU A 30 -31.33 -18.08 13.05
CA GLU A 30 -31.90 -17.57 11.80
C GLU A 30 -30.88 -17.60 10.69
N LYS A 31 -31.30 -18.07 9.52
CA LYS A 31 -30.46 -18.08 8.33
C LYS A 31 -30.25 -16.66 7.79
N ILE A 32 -29.04 -16.17 7.88
CA ILE A 32 -28.66 -14.87 7.30
C ILE A 32 -28.51 -15.03 5.78
N ILE A 33 -29.30 -14.27 5.04
CA ILE A 33 -29.24 -14.22 3.57
C ILE A 33 -28.78 -12.81 3.18
N ILE A 34 -27.67 -12.73 2.44
CA ILE A 34 -27.08 -11.47 1.98
C ILE A 34 -27.16 -11.44 0.46
N ASN A 35 -27.67 -10.32 -0.07
CA ASN A 35 -27.61 -10.04 -1.52
C ASN A 35 -26.44 -9.11 -1.81
N VAL A 36 -25.47 -9.59 -2.57
CA VAL A 36 -24.29 -8.80 -2.96
C VAL A 36 -24.38 -8.47 -4.45
N LYS A 37 -24.51 -7.17 -4.77
CA LYS A 37 -24.47 -6.68 -6.14
C LYS A 37 -23.14 -5.97 -6.38
N MET A 38 -22.32 -6.50 -7.28
CA MET A 38 -20.97 -6.01 -7.56
C MET A 38 -20.85 -5.68 -9.06
N ASN A 39 -20.25 -4.53 -9.35
CA ASN A 39 -19.92 -4.11 -10.72
C ASN A 39 -18.40 -4.07 -10.96
N ALA A 40 -17.60 -4.62 -10.03
CA ALA A 40 -16.16 -4.67 -10.16
C ALA A 40 -15.74 -5.47 -11.41
N ARG A 41 -14.85 -4.88 -12.20
CA ARG A 41 -14.30 -5.50 -13.40
C ARG A 41 -12.83 -5.16 -13.55
N LYS A 42 -12.05 -6.08 -14.11
CA LYS A 42 -10.68 -5.77 -14.51
C LYS A 42 -10.72 -4.85 -15.73
N VAL A 43 -10.01 -3.74 -15.66
CA VAL A 43 -9.74 -2.84 -16.78
C VAL A 43 -8.35 -3.10 -17.34
N ALA A 44 -8.01 -2.49 -18.46
CA ALA A 44 -6.68 -2.57 -19.05
C ALA A 44 -5.63 -1.97 -18.11
N ASP A 45 -4.44 -2.57 -18.13
CA ASP A 45 -3.31 -2.09 -17.35
C ASP A 45 -2.91 -0.68 -17.81
N GLN A 46 -2.52 0.16 -16.87
CA GLN A 46 -2.10 1.54 -17.12
C GLN A 46 -0.62 1.71 -16.77
N TRP A 47 0.03 2.61 -17.50
CA TRP A 47 1.40 2.98 -17.19
C TRP A 47 1.44 3.91 -15.97
N SER A 48 2.36 3.64 -15.07
CA SER A 48 2.69 4.49 -13.93
C SER A 48 4.19 4.70 -13.84
N LYS A 49 4.65 5.45 -12.84
CA LYS A 49 6.07 5.77 -12.62
C LYS A 49 6.41 5.55 -11.15
N ASN A 50 7.62 5.04 -10.93
CA ASN A 50 8.25 5.10 -9.63
C ASN A 50 9.18 6.31 -9.58
N VAL A 51 9.19 7.02 -8.47
CA VAL A 51 10.19 8.04 -8.18
C VAL A 51 11.26 7.40 -7.32
N VAL A 52 12.52 7.53 -7.73
CA VAL A 52 13.65 6.93 -7.01
C VAL A 52 14.71 8.01 -6.76
N GLY A 53 15.14 8.11 -5.51
CA GLY A 53 16.26 8.94 -5.09
C GLY A 53 17.29 8.09 -4.36
N GLU A 54 18.59 8.37 -4.54
CA GLU A 54 19.65 7.56 -3.95
C GLU A 54 20.77 8.39 -3.34
N ILE A 55 21.34 7.86 -2.25
CA ILE A 55 22.65 8.26 -1.72
C ILE A 55 23.55 7.04 -1.78
N ILE A 56 24.56 7.10 -2.65
CA ILE A 56 25.48 6.00 -2.86
C ILE A 56 26.33 5.74 -1.60
N GLY A 57 26.42 4.48 -1.25
CA GLY A 57 27.20 4.00 -0.10
C GLY A 57 28.70 4.24 -0.24
N SER A 58 29.37 4.61 0.87
CA SER A 58 30.80 4.92 0.87
C SER A 58 31.71 3.69 0.98
N LYS A 59 31.18 2.56 1.48
CA LYS A 59 31.99 1.35 1.70
C LYS A 59 31.42 0.11 1.01
N TYR A 60 30.12 -0.02 0.95
CA TYR A 60 29.41 -1.15 0.36
C TYR A 60 28.29 -0.63 -0.54
N PRO A 61 28.64 0.03 -1.69
CA PRO A 61 27.67 0.68 -2.55
C PRO A 61 26.70 -0.32 -3.20
N GLU A 62 27.10 -1.57 -3.36
CA GLU A 62 26.28 -2.65 -3.91
C GLU A 62 25.21 -3.17 -2.94
N GLN A 63 25.33 -2.84 -1.65
CA GLN A 63 24.34 -3.19 -0.64
C GLN A 63 23.35 -2.05 -0.48
N ILE A 64 22.12 -2.30 -0.89
CA ILE A 64 21.07 -1.27 -0.94
C ILE A 64 20.12 -1.44 0.24
N ILE A 65 19.85 -0.34 0.95
CA ILE A 65 18.80 -0.23 1.94
C ILE A 65 17.69 0.59 1.31
N ILE A 66 16.51 -0.01 1.17
CA ILE A 66 15.35 0.66 0.57
C ILE A 66 14.48 1.22 1.69
N VAL A 67 14.12 2.50 1.56
CA VAL A 67 13.08 3.17 2.33
C VAL A 67 12.07 3.73 1.35
N GLY A 68 10.78 3.63 1.62
CA GLY A 68 9.80 4.12 0.63
C GLY A 68 8.37 3.99 1.10
N GLY A 69 7.48 4.48 0.28
CA GLY A 69 6.04 4.37 0.41
C GLY A 69 5.40 4.28 -0.97
N HIS A 70 4.08 4.13 -1.02
CA HIS A 70 3.34 4.19 -2.28
C HIS A 70 2.63 5.54 -2.43
N ILE A 71 2.55 6.06 -3.66
CA ILE A 71 1.96 7.37 -3.94
C ILE A 71 0.50 7.29 -4.39
N ASP A 72 0.01 6.09 -4.64
CA ASP A 72 -1.41 5.87 -4.93
C ASP A 72 -2.24 5.82 -3.64
N SER A 73 -3.53 6.01 -3.78
CA SER A 73 -4.50 5.97 -2.69
C SER A 73 -5.74 5.18 -3.09
N TRP A 74 -6.59 4.89 -2.12
CA TRP A 74 -7.93 4.41 -2.41
C TRP A 74 -8.77 5.47 -3.13
N ASP A 75 -9.68 5.06 -4.02
CA ASP A 75 -10.53 5.95 -4.84
C ASP A 75 -11.30 6.98 -4.02
N ILE A 76 -11.65 6.65 -2.77
CA ILE A 76 -12.43 7.50 -1.87
C ILE A 76 -11.55 8.32 -0.92
N GLY A 77 -10.23 8.24 -1.03
CA GLY A 77 -9.27 8.91 -0.16
C GLY A 77 -8.26 9.75 -0.92
N GLN A 78 -7.57 10.62 -0.22
CA GLN A 78 -6.50 11.46 -0.77
C GLN A 78 -5.10 10.93 -0.44
N GLY A 79 -4.98 9.82 0.28
CA GLY A 79 -3.73 9.16 0.58
C GLY A 79 -2.78 9.94 1.50
N ALA A 80 -3.29 10.93 2.25
CA ALA A 80 -2.42 11.75 3.09
C ALA A 80 -1.66 10.95 4.16
N HIS A 81 -2.31 9.96 4.77
CA HIS A 81 -1.71 9.06 5.74
C HIS A 81 -1.26 7.74 5.10
N ASP A 82 -2.09 7.17 4.26
CA ASP A 82 -1.86 5.90 3.57
C ASP A 82 -1.76 6.15 2.05
N ASP A 83 -0.57 6.46 1.47
CA ASP A 83 0.72 6.37 2.16
C ASP A 83 1.61 7.61 1.88
N GLY A 84 1.01 8.79 1.65
CA GLY A 84 1.74 10.05 1.47
C GLY A 84 2.69 10.36 2.63
N GLY A 85 2.31 9.95 3.86
CA GLY A 85 3.15 10.10 5.04
C GLY A 85 4.47 9.34 4.93
N ALA A 86 4.46 8.08 4.47
CA ALA A 86 5.67 7.30 4.30
C ALA A 86 6.54 7.83 3.13
N CYS A 87 5.91 8.29 2.03
CA CYS A 87 6.64 8.92 0.94
C CYS A 87 7.44 10.14 1.42
N ILE A 88 6.81 11.02 2.20
CA ILE A 88 7.48 12.20 2.75
C ILE A 88 8.55 11.83 3.79
N ALA A 89 8.29 10.83 4.63
CA ALA A 89 9.27 10.35 5.60
C ALA A 89 10.51 9.77 4.90
N ALA A 90 10.34 8.98 3.85
CA ALA A 90 11.41 8.41 3.06
C ALA A 90 12.25 9.51 2.38
N TRP A 91 11.59 10.49 1.76
CA TRP A 91 12.27 11.65 1.18
C TRP A 91 13.06 12.44 2.24
N GLU A 92 12.49 12.65 3.43
CA GLU A 92 13.14 13.36 4.51
C GLU A 92 14.38 12.64 5.04
N VAL A 93 14.43 11.31 4.99
CA VAL A 93 15.64 10.52 5.30
C VAL A 93 16.80 10.96 4.39
N LEU A 94 16.60 10.95 3.07
CA LEU A 94 17.64 11.35 2.13
C LEU A 94 18.01 12.82 2.29
N ARG A 95 17.01 13.68 2.45
CA ARG A 95 17.22 15.12 2.65
C ARG A 95 18.07 15.39 3.90
N THR A 96 17.77 14.71 5.00
CA THR A 96 18.48 14.87 6.26
C THR A 96 19.92 14.38 6.16
N LEU A 97 20.14 13.22 5.60
CA LEU A 97 21.51 12.69 5.40
C LEU A 97 22.35 13.65 4.55
N LYS A 98 21.78 14.16 3.47
CA LYS A 98 22.45 15.14 2.60
C LYS A 98 22.71 16.47 3.31
N LYS A 99 21.75 16.99 4.06
CA LYS A 99 21.87 18.26 4.80
C LYS A 99 22.96 18.19 5.89
N LEU A 100 23.04 17.05 6.56
CA LEU A 100 24.05 16.81 7.61
C LEU A 100 25.40 16.32 7.06
N ASN A 101 25.54 16.22 5.75
CA ASN A 101 26.72 15.69 5.06
C ASN A 101 27.14 14.31 5.59
N LEU A 102 26.15 13.48 5.95
CA LEU A 102 26.39 12.13 6.41
C LEU A 102 26.54 11.19 5.21
N LYS A 103 27.63 10.41 5.24
CA LYS A 103 27.90 9.40 4.19
C LYS A 103 27.56 8.01 4.72
N PRO A 104 26.46 7.40 4.30
CA PRO A 104 26.13 6.04 4.73
C PRO A 104 27.18 5.05 4.21
N LYS A 105 27.37 3.93 4.92
CA LYS A 105 28.26 2.86 4.46
C LYS A 105 27.66 2.09 3.29
N ARG A 106 26.35 1.93 3.26
CA ARG A 106 25.55 1.26 2.22
C ARG A 106 24.77 2.30 1.44
N THR A 107 24.41 1.98 0.21
CA THR A 107 23.49 2.81 -0.56
C THR A 107 22.13 2.86 0.11
N ILE A 108 21.58 4.07 0.27
CA ILE A 108 20.21 4.27 0.69
C ILE A 108 19.42 4.73 -0.53
N SER A 109 18.43 3.95 -0.89
CA SER A 109 17.52 4.24 -1.99
C SER A 109 16.13 4.52 -1.44
N GLU A 110 15.56 5.65 -1.83
CA GLU A 110 14.16 5.97 -1.62
C GLU A 110 13.40 5.60 -2.89
N GLY A 111 12.29 4.93 -2.72
CA GLY A 111 11.41 4.61 -3.83
C GLY A 111 9.95 4.77 -3.43
N SER A 112 9.22 5.58 -4.20
CA SER A 112 7.76 5.62 -4.13
C SER A 112 7.15 5.01 -5.38
N LYS A 113 6.21 4.10 -5.17
CA LYS A 113 5.56 3.29 -6.20
C LYS A 113 4.11 3.71 -6.38
#